data_54411c131dc226df7933b89d6486d392
#
_entry.id   54411c131dc226df7933b89d6486d392
#
_cell.length_a   1.000
_cell.length_b   1.000
_cell.length_c   1.000
_cell.angle_alpha   90.00
_cell.angle_beta   90.00
_cell.angle_gamma   90.00
#
_symmetry.space_group_name_H-M   'P 1'
#
loop_
_entity.id
_entity.type
_entity.pdbx_description
1 polymer ?
#
loop_
_entity_poly.entity_id
_entity_poly.type
_entity_poly.pdbx_seq_one_letter_code
_entity_poly.pdbx_strand_id
1 'polypeptide(L)'
;MKVLIVASYNYGKYSPFVSEQAESVKGLNIQIDYFPVKGKGVFGYLKNRKGLLFKIEEYHPDIIHAHYGLSGLLANLQREVPVVTTFHGSDIHSGGIWLLLSKICMYLSAFNIFVSRRIYETAKYKKSNYAILPCGTDTHTFFELPKDEARNDLGWEQSGKYVLFAGAFRIK
;
A
#
# COMPACT_ATOMS: atom_id res chain seq x y z
N MET A 1 16.51 12.90 -0.88
CA MET A 1 15.52 12.45 0.11
C MET A 1 15.56 10.93 0.20
N LYS A 2 15.57 10.38 1.41
CA LYS A 2 15.57 8.95 1.68
C LYS A 2 14.21 8.51 2.23
N VAL A 3 13.61 7.49 1.66
CA VAL A 3 12.33 6.94 2.09
C VAL A 3 12.50 5.48 2.47
N LEU A 4 12.05 5.10 3.67
CA LEU A 4 12.00 3.71 4.11
C LEU A 4 10.59 3.16 3.94
N ILE A 5 10.43 2.20 3.04
CA ILE A 5 9.15 1.50 2.83
C ILE A 5 8.97 0.43 3.92
N VAL A 6 7.89 0.50 4.69
CA VAL A 6 7.54 -0.48 5.72
C VAL A 6 6.26 -1.21 5.32
N ALA A 7 6.37 -2.48 4.96
CA ALA A 7 5.24 -3.25 4.46
C ALA A 7 5.34 -4.75 4.81
N SER A 8 4.20 -5.44 4.77
CA SER A 8 4.14 -6.89 4.99
C SER A 8 4.92 -7.65 3.93
N TYR A 9 5.70 -8.65 4.39
CA TYR A 9 6.50 -9.56 3.56
C TYR A 9 6.20 -11.04 3.88
N ASN A 10 4.99 -11.33 4.33
CA ASN A 10 4.60 -12.66 4.82
C ASN A 10 4.60 -13.76 3.75
N TYR A 11 4.58 -13.40 2.48
CA TYR A 11 4.58 -14.34 1.35
C TYR A 11 5.91 -14.34 0.58
N GLY A 12 7.00 -13.88 1.20
CA GLY A 12 8.32 -13.80 0.56
C GLY A 12 8.44 -12.72 -0.52
N LYS A 13 7.42 -11.85 -0.66
CA LYS A 13 7.40 -10.71 -1.58
C LYS A 13 6.51 -9.60 -1.04
N TYR A 14 6.75 -8.39 -1.48
CA TYR A 14 5.83 -7.26 -1.29
C TYR A 14 4.62 -7.40 -2.23
N SER A 15 3.50 -6.77 -1.87
CA SER A 15 2.40 -6.68 -2.82
C SER A 15 2.78 -5.81 -4.03
N PRO A 16 2.23 -6.08 -5.23
CA PRO A 16 2.53 -5.28 -6.43
C PRO A 16 2.35 -3.77 -6.20
N PHE A 17 1.28 -3.36 -5.51
CA PHE A 17 1.03 -1.94 -5.20
C PHE A 17 2.17 -1.27 -4.42
N VAL A 18 2.86 -2.01 -3.55
CA VAL A 18 3.99 -1.49 -2.77
C VAL A 18 5.22 -1.36 -3.66
N SER A 19 5.56 -2.41 -4.39
CA SER A 19 6.75 -2.44 -5.25
C SER A 19 6.64 -1.46 -6.41
N GLU A 20 5.53 -1.43 -7.12
CA GLU A 20 5.31 -0.54 -8.27
C GLU A 20 5.34 0.93 -7.86
N GLN A 21 4.68 1.28 -6.73
CA GLN A 21 4.73 2.64 -6.21
C GLN A 21 6.16 3.04 -5.82
N ALA A 22 6.89 2.16 -5.16
CA ALA A 22 8.27 2.43 -4.75
C ALA A 22 9.19 2.63 -5.95
N GLU A 23 9.09 1.79 -6.99
CA GLU A 23 9.87 1.94 -8.22
C GLU A 23 9.52 3.25 -8.97
N SER A 24 8.24 3.60 -9.04
CA SER A 24 7.80 4.88 -9.60
C SER A 24 8.41 6.08 -8.86
N VAL A 25 8.48 6.02 -7.54
CA VAL A 25 9.07 7.08 -6.71
C VAL A 25 10.60 7.15 -6.87
N LYS A 26 11.29 6.01 -7.03
CA LYS A 26 12.72 5.99 -7.36
C LYS A 26 13.05 6.77 -8.64
N GLY A 27 12.17 6.68 -9.65
CA GLY A 27 12.31 7.44 -10.89
C GLY A 27 12.35 8.96 -10.71
N LEU A 28 11.97 9.47 -9.53
CA LEU A 28 12.03 10.87 -9.14
C LEU A 28 13.32 11.25 -8.37
N ASN A 29 14.39 10.48 -8.48
CA ASN A 29 15.65 10.66 -7.75
C ASN A 29 15.49 10.56 -6.21
N ILE A 30 14.54 9.76 -5.74
CA ILE A 30 14.32 9.47 -4.32
C ILE A 30 14.99 8.14 -3.99
N GLN A 31 15.84 8.13 -2.97
CA GLN A 31 16.46 6.92 -2.47
C GLN A 31 15.44 6.12 -1.66
N ILE A 32 15.25 4.85 -2.02
CA ILE A 32 14.30 3.97 -1.35
C ILE A 32 15.00 2.73 -0.81
N ASP A 33 14.70 2.41 0.43
CA ASP A 33 15.02 1.11 1.03
C ASP A 33 13.77 0.51 1.66
N TYR A 34 13.84 -0.77 1.98
CA TYR A 34 12.68 -1.55 2.42
C TYR A 34 12.92 -2.19 3.78
N PHE A 35 11.89 -2.19 4.60
CA PHE A 35 11.82 -2.98 5.83
C PHE A 35 10.68 -4.01 5.73
N PRO A 36 11.02 -5.33 5.63
CA PRO A 36 10.02 -6.39 5.51
C PRO A 36 9.42 -6.73 6.89
N VAL A 37 8.13 -6.45 7.06
CA VAL A 37 7.39 -6.86 8.26
C VAL A 37 6.95 -8.31 8.11
N LYS A 38 7.39 -9.20 9.02
CA LYS A 38 7.05 -10.62 9.05
C LYS A 38 6.22 -10.95 10.29
N GLY A 39 5.22 -11.81 10.12
CA GLY A 39 4.32 -12.25 11.19
C GLY A 39 2.88 -11.81 10.97
N LYS A 40 1.96 -12.43 11.72
CA LYS A 40 0.52 -12.19 11.62
C LYS A 40 -0.02 -11.53 12.89
N GLY A 41 -1.05 -10.71 12.72
CA GLY A 41 -1.71 -10.02 13.83
C GLY A 41 -0.80 -8.99 14.53
N VAL A 42 -1.31 -8.39 15.59
CA VAL A 42 -0.64 -7.30 16.31
C VAL A 42 0.71 -7.75 16.89
N PHE A 43 0.75 -8.89 17.58
CA PHE A 43 1.98 -9.40 18.19
C PHE A 43 3.05 -9.79 17.16
N GLY A 44 2.63 -10.36 16.00
CA GLY A 44 3.56 -10.66 14.91
C GLY A 44 4.22 -9.41 14.36
N TYR A 45 3.47 -8.33 14.23
CA TYR A 45 4.00 -7.03 13.79
C TYR A 45 4.90 -6.39 14.85
N LEU A 46 4.50 -6.39 16.12
CA LEU A 46 5.29 -5.79 17.21
C LEU A 46 6.67 -6.44 17.40
N LYS A 47 6.81 -7.74 17.10
CA LYS A 47 8.11 -8.43 17.13
C LYS A 47 9.15 -7.80 16.20
N ASN A 48 8.72 -7.10 15.14
CA ASN A 48 9.63 -6.44 14.20
C ASN A 48 10.15 -5.08 14.71
N ARG A 49 9.65 -4.58 15.87
CA ARG A 49 9.98 -3.23 16.36
C ARG A 49 11.48 -2.98 16.50
N LYS A 50 12.22 -3.92 17.13
CA LYS A 50 13.67 -3.78 17.32
C LYS A 50 14.42 -3.71 15.99
N GLY A 51 14.06 -4.59 15.03
CA GLY A 51 14.65 -4.59 13.70
C GLY A 51 14.33 -3.30 12.92
N LEU A 52 13.12 -2.77 13.07
CA LEU A 52 12.76 -1.51 12.44
C LEU A 52 13.58 -0.34 13.00
N LEU A 53 13.74 -0.26 14.32
CA LEU A 53 14.55 0.79 14.95
C LEU A 53 16.01 0.72 14.48
N PHE A 54 16.60 -0.48 14.45
CA PHE A 54 17.94 -0.67 13.89
C PHE A 54 18.05 -0.23 12.43
N LYS A 55 17.03 -0.57 11.60
CA LYS A 55 17.01 -0.15 10.19
C LYS A 55 16.87 1.36 10.02
N ILE A 56 16.13 2.02 10.88
CA ILE A 56 16.01 3.49 10.89
C ILE A 56 17.37 4.12 11.23
N GLU A 57 18.05 3.60 12.25
CA GLU A 57 19.36 4.07 12.66
C GLU A 57 20.45 3.83 11.60
N GLU A 58 20.39 2.70 10.87
CA GLU A 58 21.32 2.39 9.77
C GLU A 58 21.10 3.26 8.55
N TYR A 59 19.84 3.39 8.12
CA TYR A 59 19.49 4.01 6.84
C TYR A 59 19.33 5.53 6.93
N HIS A 60 18.97 6.07 8.10
CA HIS A 60 18.66 7.48 8.34
C HIS A 60 17.62 8.02 7.33
N PRO A 61 16.38 7.46 7.29
CA PRO A 61 15.35 7.92 6.37
C PRO A 61 14.82 9.30 6.76
N ASP A 62 14.52 10.13 5.78
CA ASP A 62 13.80 11.39 5.97
C ASP A 62 12.31 11.16 6.24
N ILE A 63 11.75 10.08 5.66
CA ILE A 63 10.34 9.67 5.76
C ILE A 63 10.26 8.15 5.84
N ILE A 64 9.33 7.67 6.65
CA ILE A 64 8.89 6.27 6.60
C ILE A 64 7.55 6.23 5.86
N HIS A 65 7.48 5.46 4.78
CA HIS A 65 6.23 5.20 4.07
C HIS A 65 5.73 3.80 4.38
N ALA A 66 4.70 3.71 5.21
CA ALA A 66 4.11 2.45 5.64
C ALA A 66 2.87 2.11 4.82
N HIS A 67 2.73 0.84 4.46
CA HIS A 67 1.55 0.31 3.77
C HIS A 67 0.72 -0.56 4.70
N TYR A 68 -0.59 -0.30 4.77
CA TYR A 68 -1.58 -0.87 5.68
C TYR A 68 -1.46 -0.41 7.15
N GLY A 69 -2.60 -0.38 7.83
CA GLY A 69 -2.72 0.17 9.17
C GLY A 69 -1.81 -0.46 10.22
N LEU A 70 -1.56 -1.78 10.19
CA LEU A 70 -0.66 -2.43 11.15
C LEU A 70 0.82 -2.09 10.90
N SER A 71 1.25 -2.01 9.64
CA SER A 71 2.61 -1.56 9.31
C SER A 71 2.79 -0.10 9.71
N GLY A 72 1.80 0.73 9.45
CA GLY A 72 1.78 2.13 9.87
C GLY A 72 1.80 2.28 11.39
N LEU A 73 1.04 1.46 12.12
CA LEU A 73 1.07 1.47 13.58
C LEU A 73 2.44 1.09 14.12
N LEU A 74 3.07 0.02 13.59
CA LEU A 74 4.42 -0.37 13.93
C LEU A 74 5.43 0.76 13.67
N ALA A 75 5.35 1.39 12.49
CA ALA A 75 6.21 2.51 12.11
C ALA A 75 6.04 3.73 13.04
N ASN A 76 4.81 4.02 13.49
CA ASN A 76 4.52 5.12 14.39
C ASN A 76 4.94 4.88 15.85
N LEU A 77 5.37 3.67 16.22
CA LEU A 77 5.90 3.41 17.59
C LEU A 77 7.28 4.04 17.84
N GLN A 78 8.02 4.41 16.81
CA GLN A 78 9.09 5.40 16.90
C GLN A 78 8.46 6.79 16.68
N ARG A 79 9.06 7.85 17.13
CA ARG A 79 8.49 9.21 17.08
C ARG A 79 9.45 10.22 16.47
N GLU A 80 10.56 9.77 15.93
CA GLU A 80 11.65 10.62 15.43
C GLU A 80 11.48 10.94 13.94
N VAL A 81 11.13 9.91 13.13
CA VAL A 81 10.95 10.05 11.69
C VAL A 81 9.47 10.16 11.35
N PRO A 82 9.03 11.14 10.55
CA PRO A 82 7.64 11.27 10.14
C PRO A 82 7.17 10.06 9.32
N VAL A 83 5.93 9.60 9.62
CA VAL A 83 5.34 8.44 8.97
C VAL A 83 4.21 8.87 8.06
N VAL A 84 4.29 8.47 6.79
CA VAL A 84 3.19 8.49 5.82
C VAL A 84 2.58 7.10 5.78
N THR A 85 1.26 6.97 5.91
CA THR A 85 0.59 5.65 5.87
C THR A 85 -0.41 5.59 4.72
N THR A 86 -0.28 4.57 3.85
CA THR A 86 -1.25 4.28 2.79
C THR A 86 -2.18 3.16 3.21
N PHE A 87 -3.50 3.44 3.17
CA PHE A 87 -4.59 2.51 3.49
C PHE A 87 -5.18 1.91 2.21
N HIS A 88 -5.15 0.58 2.10
CA HIS A 88 -5.54 -0.17 0.90
C HIS A 88 -6.95 -0.78 0.97
N GLY A 89 -7.63 -0.70 2.11
CA GLY A 89 -9.02 -1.09 2.28
C GLY A 89 -9.24 -2.31 3.15
N SER A 90 -8.47 -3.37 3.05
CA SER A 90 -8.61 -4.53 3.94
C SER A 90 -8.42 -4.17 5.42
N ASP A 91 -7.57 -3.21 5.70
CA ASP A 91 -7.29 -2.63 7.00
C ASP A 91 -8.43 -1.76 7.55
N ILE A 92 -9.34 -1.31 6.70
CA ILE A 92 -10.49 -0.48 7.06
C ILE A 92 -11.80 -1.30 7.06
N HIS A 93 -12.00 -2.12 6.02
CA HIS A 93 -13.23 -2.90 5.85
C HIS A 93 -13.34 -4.13 6.76
N SER A 94 -12.24 -4.59 7.36
CA SER A 94 -12.25 -5.71 8.31
C SER A 94 -13.04 -5.42 9.60
N GLY A 95 -13.30 -4.14 9.92
CA GLY A 95 -14.10 -3.74 11.08
C GLY A 95 -13.44 -4.03 12.43
N GLY A 96 -14.22 -3.90 13.51
CA GLY A 96 -13.81 -4.25 14.87
C GLY A 96 -12.47 -3.67 15.30
N ILE A 97 -11.65 -4.51 15.94
CA ILE A 97 -10.33 -4.11 16.47
C ILE A 97 -9.37 -3.63 15.36
N TRP A 98 -9.45 -4.20 14.15
CA TRP A 98 -8.59 -3.81 13.05
C TRP A 98 -8.83 -2.37 12.59
N LEU A 99 -10.09 -1.99 12.48
CA LEU A 99 -10.47 -0.61 12.18
C LEU A 99 -10.03 0.35 13.30
N LEU A 100 -10.15 -0.06 14.57
CA LEU A 100 -9.70 0.75 15.71
C LEU A 100 -8.19 0.99 15.64
N LEU A 101 -7.40 -0.06 15.41
CA LEU A 101 -5.93 0.05 15.27
C LEU A 101 -5.54 0.92 14.07
N SER A 102 -6.24 0.78 12.96
CA SER A 102 -6.03 1.63 11.78
C SER A 102 -6.36 3.09 12.09
N LYS A 103 -7.42 3.38 12.86
CA LYS A 103 -7.72 4.74 13.29
C LYS A 103 -6.63 5.30 14.20
N ILE A 104 -6.13 4.54 15.16
CA ILE A 104 -4.99 4.96 15.98
C ILE A 104 -3.79 5.30 15.08
N CYS A 105 -3.48 4.43 14.12
CA CYS A 105 -2.42 4.69 13.15
C CYS A 105 -2.64 6.01 12.39
N MET A 106 -3.86 6.26 11.89
CA MET A 106 -4.19 7.50 11.17
C MET A 106 -3.92 8.76 12.01
N TYR A 107 -4.24 8.72 13.30
CA TYR A 107 -4.03 9.86 14.20
C TYR A 107 -2.57 10.07 14.58
N LEU A 108 -1.75 9.02 14.54
CA LEU A 108 -0.31 9.07 14.83
C LEU A 108 0.52 9.45 13.60
N SER A 109 0.05 9.10 12.40
CA SER A 109 0.76 9.37 11.14
C SER A 109 0.84 10.87 10.84
N ALA A 110 1.98 11.29 10.33
CA ALA A 110 2.19 12.66 9.86
C ALA A 110 1.29 12.97 8.65
N PHE A 111 1.08 11.97 7.77
CA PHE A 111 0.20 12.08 6.62
C PHE A 111 -0.45 10.74 6.29
N ASN A 112 -1.67 10.76 5.74
CA ASN A 112 -2.44 9.57 5.39
C ASN A 112 -2.83 9.57 3.91
N ILE A 113 -2.66 8.45 3.24
CA ILE A 113 -3.10 8.24 1.86
C ILE A 113 -4.20 7.19 1.86
N PHE A 114 -5.34 7.52 1.29
CA PHE A 114 -6.44 6.59 1.08
C PHE A 114 -6.54 6.27 -0.42
N VAL A 115 -6.46 4.99 -0.79
CA VAL A 115 -6.46 4.62 -2.22
C VAL A 115 -7.82 4.76 -2.91
N SER A 116 -8.86 5.14 -2.18
CA SER A 116 -10.16 5.51 -2.75
C SER A 116 -10.98 6.38 -1.80
N ARG A 117 -11.92 7.16 -2.36
CA ARG A 117 -12.89 7.94 -1.60
C ARG A 117 -13.73 7.05 -0.67
N ARG A 118 -14.13 5.87 -1.11
CA ARG A 118 -14.90 4.91 -0.29
C ARG A 118 -14.14 4.50 0.98
N ILE A 119 -12.84 4.25 0.89
CA ILE A 119 -12.01 3.90 2.05
C ILE A 119 -11.93 5.07 3.02
N TYR A 120 -11.71 6.29 2.52
CA TYR A 120 -11.70 7.51 3.34
C TYR A 120 -13.03 7.71 4.09
N GLU A 121 -14.16 7.60 3.39
CA GLU A 121 -15.51 7.75 3.98
C GLU A 121 -15.79 6.68 5.04
N THR A 122 -15.40 5.42 4.78
CA THR A 122 -15.52 4.31 5.75
C THR A 122 -14.66 4.54 6.99
N ALA A 123 -13.46 5.08 6.81
CA ALA A 123 -12.55 5.40 7.91
C ALA A 123 -13.09 6.52 8.81
N LYS A 124 -13.94 7.41 8.28
CA LYS A 124 -14.48 8.60 8.96
C LYS A 124 -13.37 9.47 9.58
N TYR A 125 -12.28 9.65 8.82
CA TYR A 125 -11.14 10.46 9.26
C TYR A 125 -11.47 11.95 9.16
N LYS A 126 -11.12 12.74 10.20
CA LYS A 126 -11.59 14.13 10.32
C LYS A 126 -10.50 15.20 10.22
N LYS A 127 -9.21 14.81 10.21
CA LYS A 127 -8.11 15.78 10.05
C LYS A 127 -7.85 16.06 8.56
N SER A 128 -7.10 17.13 8.29
CA SER A 128 -6.77 17.60 6.93
C SER A 128 -5.47 17.01 6.36
N ASN A 129 -4.66 16.30 7.16
CA ASN A 129 -3.39 15.72 6.72
C ASN A 129 -3.59 14.38 5.98
N TYR A 130 -4.31 14.42 4.87
CA TYR A 130 -4.54 13.27 4.02
C TYR A 130 -4.65 13.64 2.54
N ALA A 131 -4.50 12.61 1.69
CA ALA A 131 -4.87 12.64 0.29
C ALA A 131 -5.67 11.40 -0.09
N ILE A 132 -6.52 11.51 -1.11
CA ILE A 132 -7.13 10.38 -1.79
C ILE A 132 -6.36 10.18 -3.09
N LEU A 133 -5.55 9.12 -3.14
CA LEU A 133 -4.66 8.82 -4.25
C LEU A 133 -4.82 7.35 -4.64
N PRO A 134 -5.48 7.04 -5.75
CA PRO A 134 -5.58 5.68 -6.26
C PRO A 134 -4.21 5.05 -6.50
N CYS A 135 -4.13 3.72 -6.42
CA CYS A 135 -2.94 3.01 -6.86
C CYS A 135 -2.69 3.30 -8.34
N GLY A 136 -1.43 3.55 -8.67
CA GLY A 136 -1.01 3.74 -10.06
C GLY A 136 -1.13 2.44 -10.87
N THR A 137 -1.11 2.59 -12.18
CA THR A 137 -1.03 1.49 -13.14
C THR A 137 0.16 1.77 -14.05
N ASP A 138 0.95 0.74 -14.34
CA ASP A 138 2.02 0.83 -15.31
C ASP A 138 1.43 0.95 -16.73
N THR A 139 1.48 2.15 -17.28
CA THR A 139 0.94 2.46 -18.62
C THR A 139 1.80 1.92 -19.76
N HIS A 140 3.02 1.45 -19.48
CA HIS A 140 3.84 0.73 -20.47
C HIS A 140 3.38 -0.71 -20.64
N THR A 141 2.90 -1.34 -19.56
CA THR A 141 2.35 -2.70 -19.59
C THR A 141 0.86 -2.71 -19.91
N PHE A 142 0.12 -1.72 -19.39
CA PHE A 142 -1.34 -1.61 -19.55
C PHE A 142 -1.66 -0.37 -20.38
N PHE A 143 -1.81 -0.54 -21.66
CA PHE A 143 -2.17 0.52 -22.60
C PHE A 143 -3.40 0.11 -23.43
N GLU A 144 -4.08 1.11 -23.98
CA GLU A 144 -5.26 0.89 -24.79
C GLU A 144 -4.84 0.40 -26.19
N LEU A 145 -5.40 -0.72 -26.62
CA LEU A 145 -5.29 -1.24 -27.98
C LEU A 145 -6.61 -0.98 -28.72
N PRO A 146 -6.57 -0.71 -30.05
CA PRO A 146 -7.75 -0.74 -30.90
C PRO A 146 -8.49 -2.07 -30.75
N LYS A 147 -9.81 -2.02 -30.69
CA LYS A 147 -10.66 -3.19 -30.40
C LYS A 147 -10.46 -4.34 -31.39
N ASP A 148 -10.30 -4.03 -32.66
CA ASP A 148 -10.07 -4.97 -33.73
C ASP A 148 -8.69 -5.65 -33.61
N GLU A 149 -7.66 -4.89 -33.29
CA GLU A 149 -6.31 -5.38 -33.02
C GLU A 149 -6.30 -6.32 -31.82
N ALA A 150 -6.85 -5.88 -30.69
CA ALA A 150 -6.93 -6.69 -29.47
C ALA A 150 -7.73 -7.99 -29.68
N ARG A 151 -8.78 -7.98 -30.53
CA ARG A 151 -9.55 -9.16 -30.87
C ARG A 151 -8.79 -10.11 -31.76
N ASN A 152 -8.04 -9.58 -32.72
CA ASN A 152 -7.17 -10.40 -33.58
C ASN A 152 -6.08 -11.09 -32.77
N ASP A 153 -5.43 -10.38 -31.85
CA ASP A 153 -4.38 -10.93 -30.98
C ASP A 153 -4.91 -12.06 -30.07
N LEU A 154 -6.17 -11.95 -29.64
CA LEU A 154 -6.84 -12.95 -28.79
C LEU A 154 -7.51 -14.07 -29.61
N GLY A 155 -7.53 -14.01 -30.94
CA GLY A 155 -8.24 -14.94 -31.79
C GLY A 155 -9.76 -14.86 -31.64
N TRP A 156 -10.30 -13.69 -31.32
CA TRP A 156 -11.74 -13.49 -31.10
C TRP A 156 -12.43 -12.97 -32.37
N GLU A 157 -13.70 -13.35 -32.55
CA GLU A 157 -14.52 -12.83 -33.65
C GLU A 157 -14.76 -11.34 -33.51
N GLN A 158 -14.66 -10.58 -34.62
CA GLN A 158 -14.83 -9.14 -34.63
C GLN A 158 -16.26 -8.69 -34.27
N SER A 159 -17.27 -9.46 -34.65
CA SER A 159 -18.69 -9.18 -34.37
C SER A 159 -19.17 -9.71 -33.01
N GLY A 160 -18.38 -10.54 -32.33
CA GLY A 160 -18.75 -11.17 -31.07
C GLY A 160 -19.01 -10.19 -29.92
N LYS A 161 -19.89 -10.59 -28.99
CA LYS A 161 -20.08 -9.90 -27.71
C LYS A 161 -19.36 -10.68 -26.63
N TYR A 162 -18.39 -10.05 -25.98
CA TYR A 162 -17.56 -10.68 -24.96
C TYR A 162 -17.71 -9.97 -23.63
N VAL A 163 -17.74 -10.75 -22.56
CA VAL A 163 -17.68 -10.26 -21.18
C VAL A 163 -16.45 -10.85 -20.52
N LEU A 164 -15.52 -9.99 -20.12
CA LEU A 164 -14.30 -10.38 -19.42
C LEU A 164 -14.48 -10.18 -17.92
N PHE A 165 -14.17 -11.22 -17.14
CA PHE A 165 -13.95 -11.12 -15.70
C PHE A 165 -12.46 -11.32 -15.40
N ALA A 166 -11.83 -10.26 -14.88
CA ALA A 166 -10.44 -10.32 -14.40
C ALA A 166 -10.44 -10.19 -12.88
N GLY A 167 -10.06 -11.24 -12.18
CA GLY A 167 -10.03 -11.24 -10.71
C GLY A 167 -9.73 -12.62 -10.11
N ALA A 168 -9.47 -12.64 -8.80
CA ALA A 168 -9.31 -13.89 -8.08
C ALA A 168 -10.65 -14.37 -7.51
N PHE A 169 -11.02 -15.60 -7.78
CA PHE A 169 -12.11 -16.28 -7.10
C PHE A 169 -11.68 -16.60 -5.67
N ARG A 170 -12.34 -15.99 -4.67
CA ARG A 170 -12.13 -16.32 -3.26
C ARG A 170 -13.40 -17.00 -2.73
N ILE A 171 -13.25 -18.21 -2.26
CA ILE A 171 -14.27 -18.88 -1.45
C ILE A 171 -14.26 -18.18 -0.08
N LYS A 172 -15.41 -17.67 0.35
CA LYS A 172 -15.59 -17.06 1.67
C LYS A 172 -15.78 -18.11 2.73
#